data_808e85f588ef468192ff72082e61d50b
#
_entry.id   808e85f588ef468192ff72082e61d50b
#
_cell.length_a   1.000
_cell.length_b   1.000
_cell.length_c   1.000
_cell.angle_alpha   90.00
_cell.angle_beta   90.00
_cell.angle_gamma   90.00
#
_symmetry.space_group_name_H-M   'P 1'
#
loop_
_entity.id
_entity.type
_entity.pdbx_description
1 polymer ?
#
loop_
_entity_poly.entity_id
_entity_poly.type
_entity_poly.pdbx_seq_one_letter_code
_entity_poly.pdbx_strand_id
1 'polypeptide(L)'
;MPRILIIAPNWIGDTLLAQPLLARIHQRLPGVTLDALAPAWTASVVARMPEISRVIETDFAHGPLRLADRWRLGRNLRTEHYDQSVVLPNTFKSALIPFFADIPLRVGFVGESRYGLLNVMHKLDENKLPLMADRYAQLAEKPGDPVAPRLAVPHLAVNEANMLITMARLGLDRSKPVAVFCPGAEYGPAKRWPAHHLADFAKRLAARGVTVWLLGSNKDREVGDDIAAQSGNAAINLCGRTDLAAAIDLMSVARWVVSNDSGLMHVAAALGRPLVALYGSSSPEHTPPLAHTDKLVRITRIDGLECSPCYQRECPLGHFRCLNELSPERVLLELDALPPALAA
;
A
#
# COMPACT_ATOMS: atom_id res chain seq x y z
N MET A 1 -5.15 8.25 -29.42
CA MET A 1 -4.61 8.55 -28.07
C MET A 1 -3.74 7.38 -27.66
N PRO A 2 -2.57 7.60 -27.08
CA PRO A 2 -1.69 6.49 -26.72
C PRO A 2 -2.32 5.63 -25.62
N ARG A 3 -2.12 4.32 -25.71
CA ARG A 3 -2.56 3.33 -24.73
C ARG A 3 -1.35 2.69 -24.09
N ILE A 4 -1.27 2.72 -22.76
CA ILE A 4 -0.14 2.20 -22.02
C ILE A 4 -0.63 1.11 -21.06
N LEU A 5 0.08 -0.03 -21.05
CA LEU A 5 -0.14 -1.11 -20.10
C LEU A 5 0.84 -0.99 -18.93
N ILE A 6 0.31 -0.84 -17.74
CA ILE A 6 1.10 -0.86 -16.50
C ILE A 6 1.11 -2.27 -15.93
N ILE A 7 2.29 -2.87 -15.80
CA ILE A 7 2.45 -4.13 -15.05
C ILE A 7 2.63 -3.75 -13.58
N ALA A 8 1.56 -3.91 -12.80
CA ALA A 8 1.50 -3.43 -11.42
C ALA A 8 2.38 -4.25 -10.45
N PRO A 9 2.79 -3.64 -9.33
CA PRO A 9 3.47 -4.36 -8.25
C PRO A 9 2.57 -5.39 -7.57
N ASN A 10 3.19 -6.30 -6.81
CA ASN A 10 2.48 -7.35 -6.08
C ASN A 10 2.07 -6.94 -4.66
N TRP A 11 2.60 -5.86 -4.12
CA TRP A 11 2.33 -5.38 -2.77
C TRP A 11 1.44 -4.14 -2.80
N ILE A 12 0.47 -4.07 -1.88
CA ILE A 12 -0.45 -2.92 -1.77
C ILE A 12 0.31 -1.61 -1.57
N GLY A 13 1.32 -1.61 -0.69
CA GLY A 13 2.14 -0.42 -0.45
C GLY A 13 2.88 0.04 -1.71
N ASP A 14 3.56 -0.87 -2.39
CA ASP A 14 4.27 -0.58 -3.65
C ASP A 14 3.31 -0.08 -4.74
N THR A 15 2.10 -0.64 -4.80
CA THR A 15 1.06 -0.22 -5.74
C THR A 15 0.69 1.25 -5.51
N LEU A 16 0.52 1.67 -4.26
CA LEU A 16 0.23 3.06 -3.92
C LEU A 16 1.44 3.98 -4.15
N LEU A 17 2.65 3.53 -3.81
CA LEU A 17 3.88 4.26 -4.08
C LEU A 17 4.18 4.40 -5.58
N ALA A 18 3.54 3.59 -6.44
CA ALA A 18 3.63 3.72 -7.90
C ALA A 18 2.63 4.73 -8.49
N GLN A 19 1.62 5.19 -7.75
CA GLN A 19 0.62 6.13 -8.30
C GLN A 19 1.22 7.47 -8.77
N PRO A 20 2.26 8.04 -8.14
CA PRO A 20 2.95 9.23 -8.67
C PRO A 20 3.47 9.07 -10.11
N LEU A 21 3.92 7.87 -10.49
CA LEU A 21 4.27 7.55 -11.87
C LEU A 21 3.06 7.71 -12.82
N LEU A 22 1.89 7.19 -12.43
CA LEU A 22 0.68 7.23 -13.25
C LEU A 22 0.23 8.68 -13.50
N ALA A 23 0.18 9.48 -12.44
CA ALA A 23 -0.10 10.90 -12.52
C ALA A 23 0.93 11.63 -13.42
N ARG A 24 2.22 11.27 -13.31
CA ARG A 24 3.28 11.87 -14.14
C ARG A 24 3.14 11.50 -15.61
N ILE A 25 2.73 10.27 -15.93
CA ILE A 25 2.45 9.87 -17.32
C ILE A 25 1.30 10.72 -17.90
N HIS A 26 0.20 10.92 -17.17
CA HIS A 26 -0.91 11.79 -17.60
C HIS A 26 -0.48 13.24 -17.82
N GLN A 27 0.40 13.78 -16.97
CA GLN A 27 0.95 15.13 -17.13
C GLN A 27 1.77 15.27 -18.43
N ARG A 28 2.54 14.23 -18.77
CA ARG A 28 3.42 14.23 -19.94
C ARG A 28 2.70 13.89 -21.23
N LEU A 29 1.64 13.08 -21.14
CA LEU A 29 0.87 12.58 -22.28
C LEU A 29 -0.62 12.85 -22.06
N PRO A 30 -1.09 14.10 -22.23
CA PRO A 30 -2.51 14.41 -22.08
C PRO A 30 -3.38 13.54 -22.98
N GLY A 31 -4.44 12.96 -22.41
CA GLY A 31 -5.34 12.05 -23.12
C GLY A 31 -4.85 10.61 -23.25
N VAL A 32 -3.76 10.22 -22.57
CA VAL A 32 -3.32 8.82 -22.48
C VAL A 32 -4.37 7.97 -21.79
N THR A 33 -4.53 6.73 -22.25
CA THR A 33 -5.31 5.70 -21.56
C THR A 33 -4.35 4.75 -20.84
N LEU A 34 -4.49 4.61 -19.53
CA LEU A 34 -3.70 3.68 -18.73
C LEU A 34 -4.55 2.47 -18.30
N ASP A 35 -4.18 1.30 -18.79
CA ASP A 35 -4.70 0.03 -18.29
C ASP A 35 -3.66 -0.61 -17.38
N ALA A 36 -4.10 -1.27 -16.32
CA ALA A 36 -3.20 -1.94 -15.38
C ALA A 36 -3.42 -3.45 -15.36
N LEU A 37 -2.35 -4.20 -15.48
CA LEU A 37 -2.32 -5.64 -15.24
C LEU A 37 -1.90 -5.87 -13.78
N ALA A 38 -2.82 -6.28 -12.92
CA ALA A 38 -2.62 -6.36 -11.48
C ALA A 38 -3.01 -7.74 -10.93
N PRO A 39 -2.31 -8.23 -9.90
CA PRO A 39 -2.79 -9.39 -9.14
C PRO A 39 -4.15 -9.12 -8.49
N ALA A 40 -5.01 -10.14 -8.42
CA ALA A 40 -6.37 -10.01 -7.90
C ALA A 40 -6.43 -9.37 -6.50
N TRP A 41 -5.44 -9.63 -5.63
CA TRP A 41 -5.40 -9.05 -4.28
C TRP A 41 -5.00 -7.56 -4.21
N THR A 42 -4.41 -6.97 -5.28
CA THR A 42 -4.15 -5.53 -5.37
C THR A 42 -5.09 -4.82 -6.34
N ALA A 43 -5.84 -5.57 -7.14
CA ALA A 43 -6.70 -5.04 -8.20
C ALA A 43 -7.69 -3.99 -7.70
N SER A 44 -8.28 -4.19 -6.52
CA SER A 44 -9.21 -3.23 -5.92
C SER A 44 -8.57 -1.90 -5.53
N VAL A 45 -7.29 -1.88 -5.15
CA VAL A 45 -6.53 -0.63 -4.93
C VAL A 45 -6.30 0.08 -6.26
N VAL A 46 -5.84 -0.67 -7.26
CA VAL A 46 -5.58 -0.12 -8.61
C VAL A 46 -6.86 0.45 -9.23
N ALA A 47 -8.00 -0.23 -9.07
CA ALA A 47 -9.29 0.22 -9.56
C ALA A 47 -9.82 1.51 -8.88
N ARG A 48 -9.24 1.89 -7.74
CA ARG A 48 -9.57 3.13 -7.02
C ARG A 48 -8.65 4.30 -7.39
N MET A 49 -7.66 4.08 -8.24
CA MET A 49 -6.76 5.13 -8.74
C MET A 49 -7.41 5.84 -9.92
N PRO A 50 -7.64 7.17 -9.86
CA PRO A 50 -8.31 7.91 -10.92
C PRO A 50 -7.55 7.93 -12.25
N GLU A 51 -6.24 7.64 -12.22
CA GLU A 51 -5.40 7.57 -13.40
C GLU A 51 -5.63 6.30 -14.24
N ILE A 52 -6.22 5.26 -13.68
CA ILE A 52 -6.40 3.96 -14.33
C ILE A 52 -7.78 3.87 -14.97
N SER A 53 -7.80 3.56 -16.25
CA SER A 53 -9.03 3.40 -17.02
C SER A 53 -9.63 2.00 -16.86
N ARG A 54 -8.78 0.96 -16.80
CA ARG A 54 -9.21 -0.44 -16.68
C ARG A 54 -8.17 -1.27 -15.91
N VAL A 55 -8.65 -2.18 -15.08
CA VAL A 55 -7.81 -3.20 -14.44
C VAL A 55 -8.03 -4.55 -15.11
N ILE A 56 -6.93 -5.19 -15.47
CA ILE A 56 -6.88 -6.57 -15.96
C ILE A 56 -6.33 -7.42 -14.82
N GLU A 57 -7.19 -8.23 -14.22
CA GLU A 57 -6.80 -9.07 -13.10
C GLU A 57 -6.02 -10.30 -13.55
N THR A 58 -5.06 -10.69 -12.73
CA THR A 58 -4.29 -11.92 -12.92
C THR A 58 -4.15 -12.70 -11.62
N ASP A 59 -3.94 -14.00 -11.75
CA ASP A 59 -3.64 -14.91 -10.66
C ASP A 59 -2.14 -15.19 -10.52
N PHE A 60 -1.28 -14.36 -11.13
CA PHE A 60 0.17 -14.52 -11.04
C PHE A 60 0.71 -14.06 -9.69
N ALA A 61 0.76 -15.00 -8.75
CA ALA A 61 1.39 -14.80 -7.45
C ALA A 61 2.93 -14.84 -7.52
N HIS A 62 3.56 -14.58 -6.39
CA HIS A 62 4.97 -14.91 -6.20
C HIS A 62 5.16 -16.43 -6.38
N GLY A 63 6.23 -16.82 -7.06
CA GLY A 63 6.54 -18.26 -7.25
C GLY A 63 6.79 -18.63 -8.70
N PRO A 64 6.16 -19.69 -9.21
CA PRO A 64 6.52 -20.33 -10.47
C PRO A 64 6.41 -19.40 -11.69
N LEU A 65 7.23 -19.69 -12.70
CA LEU A 65 7.32 -18.91 -13.92
C LEU A 65 6.00 -18.90 -14.71
N ARG A 66 5.27 -20.01 -14.76
CA ARG A 66 4.01 -20.19 -15.51
C ARG A 66 4.11 -19.64 -16.95
N LEU A 67 5.13 -20.06 -17.68
CA LEU A 67 5.48 -19.51 -18.99
C LEU A 67 4.33 -19.60 -20.00
N ALA A 68 3.63 -20.74 -20.07
CA ALA A 68 2.52 -20.96 -20.98
C ALA A 68 1.34 -19.99 -20.71
N ASP A 69 1.04 -19.76 -19.43
CA ASP A 69 -0.05 -18.84 -19.05
C ASP A 69 0.29 -17.39 -19.38
N ARG A 70 1.55 -16.99 -19.13
CA ARG A 70 2.05 -15.64 -19.51
C ARG A 70 2.08 -15.45 -21.01
N TRP A 71 2.47 -16.49 -21.77
CA TRP A 71 2.42 -16.47 -23.22
C TRP A 71 0.98 -16.34 -23.73
N ARG A 72 0.05 -17.12 -23.19
CA ARG A 72 -1.37 -17.07 -23.55
C ARG A 72 -1.97 -15.69 -23.26
N LEU A 73 -1.73 -15.15 -22.05
CA LEU A 73 -2.20 -13.81 -21.69
C LEU A 73 -1.58 -12.73 -22.60
N GLY A 74 -0.25 -12.78 -22.83
CA GLY A 74 0.41 -11.84 -23.72
C GLY A 74 -0.17 -11.88 -25.14
N ARG A 75 -0.41 -13.10 -25.68
CA ARG A 75 -1.06 -13.25 -27.00
C ARG A 75 -2.47 -12.64 -27.05
N ASN A 76 -3.26 -12.80 -25.99
CA ASN A 76 -4.60 -12.20 -25.93
C ASN A 76 -4.53 -10.66 -25.87
N LEU A 77 -3.52 -10.09 -25.21
CA LEU A 77 -3.34 -8.66 -25.12
C LEU A 77 -2.88 -7.99 -26.43
N ARG A 78 -2.47 -8.74 -27.46
CA ARG A 78 -2.11 -8.16 -28.78
C ARG A 78 -3.27 -7.42 -29.42
N THR A 79 -4.50 -7.87 -29.22
CA THR A 79 -5.71 -7.24 -29.78
C THR A 79 -6.02 -5.88 -29.15
N GLU A 80 -5.40 -5.54 -28.04
CA GLU A 80 -5.58 -4.27 -27.35
C GLU A 80 -4.72 -3.13 -27.94
N HIS A 81 -3.73 -3.46 -28.76
CA HIS A 81 -2.86 -2.51 -29.46
C HIS A 81 -2.23 -1.46 -28.55
N TYR A 82 -1.60 -1.88 -27.45
CA TYR A 82 -0.85 -0.98 -26.58
C TYR A 82 0.39 -0.43 -27.28
N ASP A 83 0.59 0.89 -27.18
CA ASP A 83 1.76 1.58 -27.72
C ASP A 83 3.00 1.38 -26.83
N GLN A 84 2.76 1.26 -25.51
CA GLN A 84 3.81 1.15 -24.53
C GLN A 84 3.37 0.28 -23.35
N SER A 85 4.36 -0.31 -22.66
CA SER A 85 4.17 -0.88 -21.33
C SER A 85 5.21 -0.33 -20.36
N VAL A 86 4.81 -0.21 -19.09
CA VAL A 86 5.72 0.12 -17.98
C VAL A 86 5.70 -1.05 -16.99
N VAL A 87 6.85 -1.67 -16.80
CA VAL A 87 7.01 -2.90 -16.00
C VAL A 87 7.59 -2.53 -14.65
N LEU A 88 6.74 -2.44 -13.61
CA LEU A 88 7.13 -1.99 -12.27
C LEU A 88 7.87 -3.07 -11.47
N PRO A 89 7.43 -4.37 -11.47
CA PRO A 89 8.20 -5.40 -10.79
C PRO A 89 9.53 -5.66 -11.50
N ASN A 90 10.63 -5.64 -10.73
CA ASN A 90 11.97 -5.85 -11.29
C ASN A 90 12.33 -7.34 -11.43
N THR A 91 11.45 -8.14 -12.06
CA THR A 91 11.65 -9.57 -12.26
C THR A 91 11.61 -9.95 -13.75
N PHE A 92 12.38 -10.98 -14.13
CA PHE A 92 12.38 -11.52 -15.50
C PHE A 92 10.96 -11.88 -15.97
N LYS A 93 10.21 -12.58 -15.14
CA LYS A 93 8.87 -13.07 -15.48
C LYS A 93 7.83 -11.97 -15.70
N SER A 94 7.98 -10.79 -15.09
CA SER A 94 7.06 -9.67 -15.28
C SER A 94 7.19 -9.03 -16.66
N ALA A 95 8.37 -9.07 -17.27
CA ALA A 95 8.63 -8.54 -18.59
C ALA A 95 8.15 -9.47 -19.74
N LEU A 96 7.84 -10.73 -19.45
CA LEU A 96 7.41 -11.70 -20.48
C LEU A 96 6.04 -11.36 -21.07
N ILE A 97 5.09 -10.87 -20.26
CA ILE A 97 3.73 -10.58 -20.73
C ILE A 97 3.73 -9.48 -21.79
N PRO A 98 4.29 -8.28 -21.55
CA PRO A 98 4.35 -7.23 -22.58
C PRO A 98 5.22 -7.61 -23.78
N PHE A 99 6.23 -8.48 -23.59
CA PHE A 99 7.01 -9.04 -24.70
C PHE A 99 6.14 -9.94 -25.59
N PHE A 100 5.38 -10.88 -25.01
CA PHE A 100 4.48 -11.75 -25.77
C PHE A 100 3.27 -11.02 -26.34
N ALA A 101 2.88 -9.89 -25.74
CA ALA A 101 1.86 -8.99 -26.27
C ALA A 101 2.34 -8.15 -27.45
N ASP A 102 3.62 -8.24 -27.82
CA ASP A 102 4.24 -7.53 -28.94
C ASP A 102 4.14 -6.00 -28.79
N ILE A 103 4.17 -5.51 -27.52
CA ILE A 103 4.10 -4.08 -27.24
C ILE A 103 5.42 -3.44 -27.68
N PRO A 104 5.39 -2.39 -28.54
CA PRO A 104 6.61 -1.87 -29.16
C PRO A 104 7.56 -1.20 -28.17
N LEU A 105 7.05 -0.46 -27.16
CA LEU A 105 7.87 0.18 -26.14
C LEU A 105 7.65 -0.53 -24.79
N ARG A 106 8.72 -1.07 -24.23
CA ARG A 106 8.67 -1.83 -22.97
C ARG A 106 9.67 -1.24 -21.99
N VAL A 107 9.15 -0.38 -21.11
CA VAL A 107 9.92 0.42 -20.14
C VAL A 107 10.09 -0.34 -18.83
N GLY A 108 11.25 -0.25 -18.21
CA GLY A 108 11.50 -0.79 -16.88
C GLY A 108 12.94 -0.62 -16.44
N PHE A 109 13.25 -0.97 -15.20
CA PHE A 109 14.62 -0.94 -14.71
C PHE A 109 15.45 -2.13 -15.23
N VAL A 110 16.74 -1.94 -15.41
CA VAL A 110 17.70 -3.02 -15.62
C VAL A 110 17.69 -3.94 -14.39
N GLY A 111 17.57 -5.24 -14.60
CA GLY A 111 17.58 -6.25 -13.54
C GLY A 111 17.21 -7.63 -14.07
N GLU A 112 17.57 -8.70 -13.36
CA GLU A 112 17.25 -10.10 -13.68
C GLU A 112 17.45 -10.48 -15.16
N SER A 113 18.47 -9.95 -15.82
CA SER A 113 18.80 -10.26 -17.23
C SER A 113 17.66 -10.06 -18.24
N ARG A 114 16.85 -9.01 -18.07
CA ARG A 114 15.69 -8.69 -18.94
C ARG A 114 16.05 -8.00 -20.25
N TYR A 115 17.30 -8.14 -20.70
CA TYR A 115 17.77 -7.62 -21.98
C TYR A 115 16.98 -8.28 -23.14
N GLY A 116 16.49 -7.47 -24.07
CA GLY A 116 15.63 -7.92 -25.18
C GLY A 116 14.16 -8.05 -24.82
N LEU A 117 13.81 -8.34 -23.56
CA LEU A 117 12.42 -8.28 -23.09
C LEU A 117 11.96 -6.83 -22.87
N LEU A 118 12.82 -6.02 -22.26
CA LEU A 118 12.67 -4.56 -22.20
C LEU A 118 13.53 -3.92 -23.28
N ASN A 119 13.09 -2.80 -23.85
CA ASN A 119 13.84 -2.04 -24.86
C ASN A 119 13.97 -0.54 -24.53
N VAL A 120 13.31 -0.06 -23.48
CA VAL A 120 13.55 1.24 -22.85
C VAL A 120 13.95 0.99 -21.40
N MET A 121 15.25 0.93 -21.15
CA MET A 121 15.78 0.48 -19.86
C MET A 121 16.35 1.64 -19.04
N HIS A 122 15.88 1.76 -17.80
CA HIS A 122 16.41 2.68 -16.82
C HIS A 122 17.46 1.98 -15.94
N LYS A 123 18.55 2.67 -15.63
CA LYS A 123 19.52 2.21 -14.65
C LYS A 123 19.19 2.84 -13.30
N LEU A 124 18.88 2.01 -12.30
CA LEU A 124 18.58 2.48 -10.96
C LEU A 124 19.87 2.92 -10.26
N ASP A 125 19.86 4.12 -9.70
CA ASP A 125 20.86 4.62 -8.75
C ASP A 125 20.15 4.84 -7.40
N GLU A 126 20.30 3.88 -6.50
CA GLU A 126 19.60 3.88 -5.21
C GLU A 126 20.04 5.03 -4.29
N ASN A 127 21.26 5.55 -4.46
CA ASN A 127 21.75 6.71 -3.70
C ASN A 127 21.06 8.01 -4.13
N LYS A 128 20.74 8.13 -5.42
CA LYS A 128 20.00 9.30 -5.96
C LYS A 128 18.50 9.19 -5.75
N LEU A 129 17.99 7.98 -5.70
CA LEU A 129 16.56 7.66 -5.57
C LEU A 129 16.32 6.76 -4.34
N PRO A 130 16.46 7.31 -3.12
CA PRO A 130 16.23 6.53 -1.90
C PRO A 130 14.77 6.12 -1.74
N LEU A 131 13.82 6.97 -2.15
CA LEU A 131 12.39 6.71 -2.02
C LEU A 131 11.86 5.80 -3.14
N MET A 132 11.06 4.82 -2.79
CA MET A 132 10.44 3.90 -3.75
C MET A 132 9.53 4.64 -4.76
N ALA A 133 8.81 5.66 -4.30
CA ALA A 133 7.97 6.47 -5.18
C ALA A 133 8.77 7.20 -6.28
N ASP A 134 9.94 7.73 -5.93
CA ASP A 134 10.84 8.38 -6.90
C ASP A 134 11.37 7.36 -7.91
N ARG A 135 11.70 6.15 -7.45
CA ARG A 135 12.10 5.04 -8.34
C ARG A 135 11.00 4.73 -9.35
N TYR A 136 9.76 4.57 -8.92
CA TYR A 136 8.65 4.36 -9.86
C TYR A 136 8.45 5.55 -10.79
N ALA A 137 8.44 6.77 -10.28
CA ALA A 137 8.23 7.98 -11.07
C ALA A 137 9.33 8.20 -12.13
N GLN A 138 10.56 7.73 -11.89
CA GLN A 138 11.67 7.74 -12.86
C GLN A 138 11.27 7.07 -14.19
N LEU A 139 10.42 6.04 -14.15
CA LEU A 139 10.02 5.31 -15.35
C LEU A 139 9.07 6.12 -16.27
N ALA A 140 8.55 7.26 -15.82
CA ALA A 140 7.82 8.20 -16.66
C ALA A 140 8.74 9.16 -17.44
N GLU A 141 10.02 9.26 -17.06
CA GLU A 141 10.99 10.12 -17.69
C GLU A 141 11.74 9.39 -18.83
N LYS A 142 12.61 10.07 -19.55
CA LYS A 142 13.55 9.38 -20.45
C LYS A 142 14.69 8.75 -19.62
N PRO A 143 15.29 7.63 -20.07
CA PRO A 143 16.45 7.08 -19.40
C PRO A 143 17.56 8.13 -19.25
N GLY A 144 17.98 8.37 -18.00
CA GLY A 144 19.02 9.37 -17.67
C GLY A 144 18.49 10.74 -17.26
N ASP A 145 17.23 11.07 -17.54
CA ASP A 145 16.64 12.32 -17.07
C ASP A 145 16.34 12.25 -15.56
N PRO A 146 16.37 13.38 -14.84
CA PRO A 146 15.99 13.43 -13.42
C PRO A 146 14.50 13.20 -13.22
N VAL A 147 14.13 12.71 -12.05
CA VAL A 147 12.71 12.64 -11.62
C VAL A 147 12.15 14.05 -11.43
N ALA A 148 10.87 14.23 -11.69
CA ALA A 148 10.18 15.48 -11.45
C ALA A 148 10.35 15.94 -9.98
N PRO A 149 10.64 17.21 -9.71
CA PRO A 149 10.97 17.70 -8.36
C PRO A 149 9.79 17.65 -7.38
N ARG A 150 8.58 17.53 -7.89
CA ARG A 150 7.36 17.33 -7.09
C ARG A 150 6.54 16.22 -7.72
N LEU A 151 6.36 15.16 -6.97
CA LEU A 151 5.47 14.08 -7.33
C LEU A 151 4.05 14.34 -6.83
N ALA A 152 3.06 13.83 -7.55
CA ALA A 152 1.69 13.78 -7.07
C ALA A 152 1.62 12.88 -5.82
N VAL A 153 0.70 13.21 -4.91
CA VAL A 153 0.46 12.38 -3.73
C VAL A 153 -0.56 11.30 -4.10
N PRO A 154 -0.38 10.06 -3.65
CA PRO A 154 -1.37 9.00 -3.86
C PRO A 154 -2.75 9.40 -3.36
N HIS A 155 -3.77 9.05 -4.15
CA HIS A 155 -5.18 9.30 -3.84
C HIS A 155 -6.03 8.12 -4.28
N LEU A 156 -7.00 7.72 -3.45
CA LEU A 156 -7.94 6.66 -3.74
C LEU A 156 -9.38 7.17 -3.76
N ALA A 157 -10.12 6.81 -4.78
CA ALA A 157 -11.55 7.05 -4.84
C ALA A 157 -12.29 6.15 -3.83
N VAL A 158 -13.26 6.72 -3.12
CA VAL A 158 -14.12 6.02 -2.15
C VAL A 158 -15.46 5.67 -2.81
N ASN A 159 -15.98 4.49 -2.51
CA ASN A 159 -17.33 4.09 -2.89
C ASN A 159 -18.25 4.15 -1.66
N GLU A 160 -18.97 5.25 -1.52
CA GLU A 160 -19.87 5.48 -0.39
C GLU A 160 -21.00 4.43 -0.31
N ALA A 161 -21.55 4.01 -1.45
CA ALA A 161 -22.58 2.98 -1.47
C ALA A 161 -22.05 1.64 -0.93
N ASN A 162 -20.86 1.22 -1.37
CA ASN A 162 -20.22 0.00 -0.85
C ASN A 162 -19.90 0.12 0.65
N MET A 163 -19.47 1.29 1.10
CA MET A 163 -19.26 1.56 2.53
C MET A 163 -20.53 1.35 3.34
N LEU A 164 -21.65 1.99 2.94
CA LEU A 164 -22.91 1.90 3.65
C LEU A 164 -23.47 0.45 3.67
N ILE A 165 -23.39 -0.27 2.55
CA ILE A 165 -23.79 -1.68 2.46
C ILE A 165 -22.93 -2.53 3.40
N THR A 166 -21.61 -2.29 3.42
CA THR A 166 -20.69 -3.02 4.28
C THR A 166 -20.95 -2.74 5.75
N MET A 167 -21.19 -1.48 6.12
CA MET A 167 -21.54 -1.10 7.48
C MET A 167 -22.83 -1.78 7.94
N ALA A 168 -23.86 -1.75 7.12
CA ALA A 168 -25.14 -2.41 7.44
C ALA A 168 -24.97 -3.92 7.60
N ARG A 169 -24.24 -4.57 6.70
CA ARG A 169 -23.95 -6.02 6.75
C ARG A 169 -23.19 -6.43 8.01
N LEU A 170 -22.29 -5.56 8.50
CA LEU A 170 -21.44 -5.85 9.65
C LEU A 170 -22.00 -5.30 10.97
N GLY A 171 -23.14 -4.60 10.93
CA GLY A 171 -23.76 -3.96 12.11
C GLY A 171 -22.88 -2.83 12.69
N LEU A 172 -22.18 -2.10 11.84
CA LEU A 172 -21.30 -1.02 12.26
C LEU A 172 -22.05 0.30 12.38
N ASP A 173 -21.70 1.06 13.40
CA ASP A 173 -22.22 2.39 13.68
C ASP A 173 -21.08 3.43 13.64
N ARG A 174 -21.37 4.61 13.11
CA ARG A 174 -20.48 5.78 13.08
C ARG A 174 -21.05 7.00 13.82
N SER A 175 -22.00 6.79 14.71
CA SER A 175 -22.54 7.85 15.58
C SER A 175 -21.46 8.45 16.50
N LYS A 176 -20.41 7.66 16.78
CA LYS A 176 -19.20 8.07 17.49
C LYS A 176 -18.02 8.19 16.52
N PRO A 177 -16.98 8.98 16.86
CA PRO A 177 -15.74 8.97 16.11
C PRO A 177 -15.16 7.56 16.00
N VAL A 178 -14.64 7.22 14.83
CA VAL A 178 -14.06 5.89 14.56
C VAL A 178 -12.55 6.01 14.49
N ALA A 179 -11.84 5.14 15.20
CA ALA A 179 -10.43 4.88 14.99
C ALA A 179 -10.26 3.51 14.33
N VAL A 180 -9.41 3.44 13.31
CA VAL A 180 -9.07 2.18 12.62
C VAL A 180 -7.68 1.74 13.04
N PHE A 181 -7.53 0.46 13.43
CA PHE A 181 -6.25 -0.17 13.66
C PHE A 181 -5.98 -1.21 12.59
N CYS A 182 -4.75 -1.22 12.05
CA CYS A 182 -4.27 -2.22 11.11
C CYS A 182 -3.19 -3.08 11.79
N PRO A 183 -3.60 -4.15 12.52
CA PRO A 183 -2.68 -4.94 13.35
C PRO A 183 -1.78 -5.86 12.55
N GLY A 184 -2.14 -6.13 11.29
CA GLY A 184 -1.41 -7.03 10.41
C GLY A 184 -0.13 -6.42 9.83
N ALA A 185 0.78 -7.30 9.44
CA ALA A 185 1.90 -7.01 8.55
C ALA A 185 2.25 -8.29 7.79
N GLU A 186 2.01 -8.31 6.49
CA GLU A 186 2.24 -9.49 5.64
C GLU A 186 3.72 -9.87 5.56
N TYR A 187 4.61 -8.89 5.72
CA TYR A 187 6.04 -9.14 5.72
C TYR A 187 6.48 -10.07 6.84
N GLY A 188 5.95 -9.90 8.07
CA GLY A 188 6.28 -10.78 9.18
C GLY A 188 6.02 -10.16 10.56
N PRO A 189 6.15 -10.98 11.64
CA PRO A 189 5.87 -10.57 13.00
C PRO A 189 6.77 -9.44 13.51
N ALA A 190 7.99 -9.27 12.97
CA ALA A 190 8.91 -8.19 13.36
C ALA A 190 8.40 -6.77 13.02
N LYS A 191 7.30 -6.65 12.26
CA LYS A 191 6.61 -5.39 11.98
C LYS A 191 5.31 -5.22 12.76
N ARG A 192 4.93 -6.16 13.62
CA ARG A 192 3.63 -6.12 14.33
C ARG A 192 3.80 -5.53 15.72
N TRP A 193 3.10 -4.44 15.98
CA TRP A 193 2.97 -3.92 17.33
C TRP A 193 2.21 -4.92 18.21
N PRO A 194 2.62 -5.17 19.47
CA PRO A 194 2.05 -6.23 20.30
C PRO A 194 0.54 -6.11 20.48
N ALA A 195 -0.16 -7.24 20.46
CA ALA A 195 -1.62 -7.29 20.64
C ALA A 195 -2.08 -6.66 21.95
N HIS A 196 -1.34 -6.88 23.06
CA HIS A 196 -1.65 -6.27 24.36
C HIS A 196 -1.52 -4.74 24.36
N HIS A 197 -0.57 -4.17 23.60
CA HIS A 197 -0.47 -2.73 23.41
C HIS A 197 -1.65 -2.16 22.63
N LEU A 198 -2.05 -2.84 21.53
CA LEU A 198 -3.25 -2.46 20.75
C LEU A 198 -4.52 -2.57 21.61
N ALA A 199 -4.63 -3.60 22.44
CA ALA A 199 -5.76 -3.79 23.33
C ALA A 199 -5.86 -2.68 24.40
N ASP A 200 -4.74 -2.33 25.03
CA ASP A 200 -4.69 -1.22 26.01
C ASP A 200 -5.02 0.12 25.32
N PHE A 201 -4.46 0.35 24.17
CA PHE A 201 -4.74 1.56 23.37
C PHE A 201 -6.23 1.63 22.98
N ALA A 202 -6.87 0.51 22.60
CA ALA A 202 -8.30 0.44 22.30
C ALA A 202 -9.17 0.79 23.52
N LYS A 203 -8.82 0.28 24.72
CA LYS A 203 -9.52 0.65 25.97
C LYS A 203 -9.47 2.15 26.25
N ARG A 204 -8.29 2.76 26.06
CA ARG A 204 -8.09 4.21 26.29
C ARG A 204 -8.93 5.04 25.33
N LEU A 205 -9.03 4.65 24.05
CA LEU A 205 -9.89 5.34 23.08
C LEU A 205 -11.37 5.12 23.35
N ALA A 206 -11.79 3.90 23.73
CA ALA A 206 -13.15 3.61 24.10
C ALA A 206 -13.63 4.44 25.30
N ALA A 207 -12.76 4.63 26.30
CA ALA A 207 -13.01 5.50 27.45
C ALA A 207 -13.20 6.98 27.05
N ARG A 208 -12.68 7.40 25.89
CA ARG A 208 -12.89 8.72 25.27
C ARG A 208 -14.11 8.76 24.33
N GLY A 209 -14.94 7.72 24.30
CA GLY A 209 -16.12 7.64 23.44
C GLY A 209 -15.81 7.36 21.95
N VAL A 210 -14.64 6.83 21.64
CA VAL A 210 -14.22 6.47 20.27
C VAL A 210 -14.49 5.00 20.02
N THR A 211 -15.10 4.67 18.87
CA THR A 211 -15.27 3.28 18.41
C THR A 211 -13.98 2.84 17.71
N VAL A 212 -13.51 1.63 18.02
CA VAL A 212 -12.29 1.08 17.41
C VAL A 212 -12.63 -0.07 16.49
N TRP A 213 -12.19 0.00 15.23
CA TRP A 213 -12.30 -1.07 14.24
C TRP A 213 -10.92 -1.63 13.92
N LEU A 214 -10.79 -2.95 13.88
CA LEU A 214 -9.58 -3.62 13.43
C LEU A 214 -9.77 -4.04 11.97
N LEU A 215 -8.94 -3.54 11.07
CA LEU A 215 -8.94 -3.90 9.65
C LEU A 215 -7.69 -4.69 9.29
N GLY A 216 -7.88 -5.80 8.59
CA GLY A 216 -6.80 -6.69 8.17
C GLY A 216 -7.32 -7.83 7.29
N SER A 217 -6.40 -8.63 6.79
CA SER A 217 -6.68 -9.83 6.02
C SER A 217 -7.23 -10.96 6.90
N ASN A 218 -7.64 -12.07 6.28
CA ASN A 218 -8.03 -13.27 7.03
C ASN A 218 -6.88 -13.85 7.87
N LYS A 219 -5.62 -13.62 7.48
CA LYS A 219 -4.43 -14.03 8.26
C LYS A 219 -4.30 -13.26 9.59
N ASP A 220 -4.91 -12.08 9.66
CA ASP A 220 -4.86 -11.20 10.82
C ASP A 220 -6.04 -11.42 11.77
N ARG A 221 -6.95 -12.35 11.43
CA ARG A 221 -8.18 -12.60 12.19
C ARG A 221 -7.89 -13.04 13.62
N GLU A 222 -6.99 -13.98 13.81
CA GLU A 222 -6.63 -14.51 15.12
C GLU A 222 -6.05 -13.41 16.04
N VAL A 223 -5.10 -12.61 15.54
CA VAL A 223 -4.56 -11.49 16.30
C VAL A 223 -5.62 -10.43 16.59
N GLY A 224 -6.56 -10.22 15.66
CA GLY A 224 -7.70 -9.33 15.86
C GLY A 224 -8.66 -9.82 16.95
N ASP A 225 -8.93 -11.12 17.01
CA ASP A 225 -9.76 -11.75 18.06
C ASP A 225 -9.07 -11.64 19.44
N ASP A 226 -7.75 -11.83 19.48
CA ASP A 226 -6.94 -11.65 20.69
C ASP A 226 -6.99 -10.20 21.20
N ILE A 227 -6.82 -9.21 20.32
CA ILE A 227 -6.94 -7.79 20.67
C ILE A 227 -8.34 -7.47 21.18
N ALA A 228 -9.39 -7.96 20.53
CA ALA A 228 -10.77 -7.73 20.94
C ALA A 228 -11.02 -8.31 22.35
N ALA A 229 -10.61 -9.55 22.60
CA ALA A 229 -10.73 -10.20 23.89
C ALA A 229 -9.97 -9.45 24.99
N GLN A 230 -8.67 -9.16 24.79
CA GLN A 230 -7.83 -8.44 25.76
C GLN A 230 -8.33 -7.02 26.02
N SER A 231 -8.97 -6.38 25.02
CA SER A 231 -9.56 -5.05 25.20
C SER A 231 -10.92 -5.06 25.93
N GLY A 232 -11.47 -6.22 26.28
CA GLY A 232 -12.83 -6.35 26.83
C GLY A 232 -13.87 -5.94 25.78
N ASN A 233 -13.67 -6.27 24.52
CA ASN A 233 -14.47 -5.91 23.37
C ASN A 233 -14.58 -4.39 23.08
N ALA A 234 -13.60 -3.61 23.53
CA ALA A 234 -13.48 -2.21 23.15
C ALA A 234 -13.10 -2.03 21.67
N ALA A 235 -12.52 -3.06 21.05
CA ALA A 235 -12.24 -3.11 19.62
C ALA A 235 -13.14 -4.14 18.91
N ILE A 236 -13.66 -3.76 17.74
CA ILE A 236 -14.48 -4.62 16.87
C ILE A 236 -13.55 -5.25 15.84
N ASN A 237 -13.38 -6.57 15.86
CA ASN A 237 -12.56 -7.28 14.89
C ASN A 237 -13.27 -7.43 13.54
N LEU A 238 -12.76 -6.77 12.51
CA LEU A 238 -13.22 -6.85 11.12
C LEU A 238 -12.18 -7.56 10.22
N CYS A 239 -11.06 -8.04 10.77
CA CYS A 239 -10.04 -8.77 10.02
C CYS A 239 -10.64 -10.03 9.39
N GLY A 240 -10.47 -10.18 8.07
CA GLY A 240 -11.03 -11.28 7.30
C GLY A 240 -12.56 -11.24 7.11
N ARG A 241 -13.25 -10.17 7.58
CA ARG A 241 -14.69 -9.96 7.37
C ARG A 241 -14.98 -8.94 6.26
N THR A 242 -13.94 -8.32 5.73
CA THR A 242 -13.98 -7.36 4.63
C THR A 242 -12.97 -7.80 3.56
N ASP A 243 -13.31 -7.58 2.31
CA ASP A 243 -12.32 -7.54 1.23
C ASP A 243 -11.56 -6.19 1.26
N LEU A 244 -10.57 -6.05 0.40
CA LEU A 244 -9.74 -4.84 0.38
C LEU A 244 -10.52 -3.60 -0.08
N ALA A 245 -11.49 -3.75 -0.98
CA ALA A 245 -12.35 -2.64 -1.43
C ALA A 245 -13.19 -2.11 -0.26
N ALA A 246 -13.84 -2.99 0.48
CA ALA A 246 -14.62 -2.64 1.66
C ALA A 246 -13.75 -2.06 2.78
N ALA A 247 -12.52 -2.58 2.96
CA ALA A 247 -11.58 -2.03 3.94
C ALA A 247 -11.16 -0.59 3.61
N ILE A 248 -10.91 -0.29 2.32
CA ILE A 248 -10.63 1.08 1.84
C ILE A 248 -11.82 1.99 2.17
N ASP A 249 -13.04 1.57 1.81
CA ASP A 249 -14.24 2.37 2.00
C ASP A 249 -14.55 2.59 3.49
N LEU A 250 -14.41 1.57 4.35
CA LEU A 250 -14.56 1.72 5.80
C LEU A 250 -13.49 2.61 6.43
N MET A 251 -12.25 2.52 5.94
CA MET A 251 -11.14 3.36 6.44
C MET A 251 -11.37 4.84 6.10
N SER A 252 -12.09 5.15 5.02
CA SER A 252 -12.35 6.53 4.61
C SER A 252 -13.12 7.36 5.64
N VAL A 253 -13.89 6.75 6.52
CA VAL A 253 -14.62 7.45 7.60
C VAL A 253 -13.87 7.49 8.92
N ALA A 254 -12.67 6.94 8.98
CA ALA A 254 -11.85 6.96 10.19
C ALA A 254 -11.45 8.40 10.54
N ARG A 255 -11.65 8.77 11.80
CA ARG A 255 -11.08 10.00 12.35
C ARG A 255 -9.56 9.89 12.52
N TRP A 256 -9.07 8.70 12.87
CA TRP A 256 -7.65 8.37 13.00
C TRP A 256 -7.39 6.96 12.52
N VAL A 257 -6.19 6.73 12.04
CA VAL A 257 -5.68 5.39 11.73
C VAL A 257 -4.38 5.16 12.50
N VAL A 258 -4.24 3.97 13.09
CA VAL A 258 -2.98 3.48 13.65
C VAL A 258 -2.61 2.21 12.89
N SER A 259 -1.45 2.18 12.30
CA SER A 259 -1.03 1.06 11.46
C SER A 259 0.42 0.70 11.66
N ASN A 260 0.70 -0.57 11.67
CA ASN A 260 2.05 -1.06 11.42
C ASN A 260 2.51 -0.62 10.02
N ASP A 261 3.82 -0.64 9.76
CA ASP A 261 4.37 -0.49 8.40
C ASP A 261 3.86 -1.63 7.50
N SER A 262 2.76 -1.37 6.82
CA SER A 262 2.00 -2.33 6.01
C SER A 262 1.28 -1.66 4.85
N GLY A 263 0.69 -2.46 3.95
CA GLY A 263 -0.08 -1.92 2.82
C GLY A 263 -1.23 -1.00 3.23
N LEU A 264 -1.95 -1.30 4.33
CA LEU A 264 -3.06 -0.48 4.83
C LEU A 264 -2.60 0.87 5.40
N MET A 265 -1.36 1.00 5.86
CA MET A 265 -0.74 2.27 6.22
C MET A 265 -0.75 3.24 5.02
N HIS A 266 -0.33 2.75 3.86
CA HIS A 266 -0.32 3.55 2.63
C HIS A 266 -1.73 3.86 2.13
N VAL A 267 -2.70 2.95 2.33
CA VAL A 267 -4.12 3.20 2.05
C VAL A 267 -4.64 4.36 2.91
N ALA A 268 -4.35 4.36 4.21
CA ALA A 268 -4.74 5.45 5.11
C ALA A 268 -4.20 6.81 4.67
N ALA A 269 -2.92 6.84 4.28
CA ALA A 269 -2.28 8.05 3.77
C ALA A 269 -2.92 8.54 2.45
N ALA A 270 -3.18 7.63 1.50
CA ALA A 270 -3.82 7.93 0.22
C ALA A 270 -5.28 8.41 0.37
N LEU A 271 -5.97 7.99 1.43
CA LEU A 271 -7.30 8.47 1.80
C LEU A 271 -7.27 9.80 2.57
N GLY A 272 -6.09 10.38 2.82
CA GLY A 272 -5.95 11.61 3.59
C GLY A 272 -6.39 11.47 5.05
N ARG A 273 -6.27 10.28 5.63
CA ARG A 273 -6.63 10.07 7.05
C ARG A 273 -5.45 10.41 7.96
N PRO A 274 -5.73 11.05 9.11
CA PRO A 274 -4.74 11.25 10.17
C PRO A 274 -4.19 9.88 10.61
N LEU A 275 -2.88 9.70 10.50
CA LEU A 275 -2.20 8.40 10.59
C LEU A 275 -1.06 8.44 11.60
N VAL A 276 -1.05 7.49 12.54
CA VAL A 276 0.16 7.12 13.29
C VAL A 276 0.71 5.84 12.66
N ALA A 277 1.88 5.94 12.05
CA ALA A 277 2.59 4.84 11.40
C ALA A 277 3.68 4.29 12.33
N LEU A 278 3.58 3.01 12.68
CA LEU A 278 4.46 2.35 13.63
C LEU A 278 5.56 1.59 12.89
N TYR A 279 6.81 1.97 13.14
CA TYR A 279 7.98 1.34 12.53
C TYR A 279 8.80 0.62 13.60
N GLY A 280 9.18 -0.61 13.28
CA GLY A 280 10.02 -1.45 14.13
C GLY A 280 11.24 -1.96 13.36
N SER A 281 11.11 -3.09 12.67
CA SER A 281 12.22 -3.71 11.91
C SER A 281 12.52 -3.03 10.58
N SER A 282 11.74 -2.05 10.14
CA SER A 282 11.87 -1.32 8.88
C SER A 282 12.11 0.18 9.11
N SER A 283 12.42 0.89 8.01
CA SER A 283 12.66 2.34 8.03
C SER A 283 11.68 3.10 7.14
N PRO A 284 11.18 4.26 7.57
CA PRO A 284 10.40 5.15 6.72
C PRO A 284 11.22 5.84 5.62
N GLU A 285 12.53 5.74 5.64
CA GLU A 285 13.42 6.42 4.67
C GLU A 285 13.29 5.88 3.26
N HIS A 286 12.77 4.66 3.09
CA HIS A 286 12.60 4.03 1.80
C HIS A 286 11.14 4.02 1.32
N THR A 287 10.21 3.68 2.20
CA THR A 287 8.79 3.55 1.90
C THR A 287 7.92 4.30 2.92
N PRO A 288 8.05 5.64 3.04
CA PRO A 288 7.18 6.40 3.92
C PRO A 288 5.75 6.42 3.37
N PRO A 289 4.73 6.54 4.24
CA PRO A 289 3.38 6.83 3.78
C PRO A 289 3.33 8.25 3.19
N LEU A 290 2.99 8.36 1.91
CA LEU A 290 2.87 9.64 1.23
C LEU A 290 1.50 10.25 1.50
N ALA A 291 1.44 11.41 2.13
CA ALA A 291 0.21 12.10 2.48
C ALA A 291 0.17 13.51 1.87
N HIS A 292 -1.04 14.07 1.73
CA HIS A 292 -1.26 15.41 1.19
C HIS A 292 -0.56 16.52 1.98
N THR A 293 -0.29 16.27 3.25
CA THR A 293 0.52 17.12 4.12
C THR A 293 1.18 16.27 5.19
N ASP A 294 2.42 16.61 5.53
CA ASP A 294 3.19 15.94 6.59
C ASP A 294 2.49 16.02 7.96
N LYS A 295 1.59 16.99 8.14
CA LYS A 295 0.83 17.13 9.37
C LYS A 295 -0.12 15.96 9.62
N LEU A 296 -0.58 15.26 8.57
CA LEU A 296 -1.50 14.13 8.70
C LEU A 296 -0.82 12.82 9.10
N VAL A 297 0.50 12.78 9.13
CA VAL A 297 1.24 11.55 9.43
C VAL A 297 2.20 11.78 10.59
N ARG A 298 2.17 10.88 11.55
CA ARG A 298 3.14 10.74 12.62
C ARG A 298 3.85 9.41 12.48
N ILE A 299 5.14 9.44 12.23
CA ILE A 299 5.99 8.26 12.19
C ILE A 299 6.53 8.04 13.59
N THR A 300 6.24 6.88 14.15
CA THR A 300 6.57 6.56 15.55
C THR A 300 7.43 5.30 15.59
N ARG A 301 8.61 5.42 16.21
CA ARG A 301 9.59 4.35 16.37
C ARG A 301 10.41 4.56 17.64
N ILE A 302 11.16 3.55 18.06
CA ILE A 302 12.18 3.69 19.09
C ILE A 302 13.48 4.14 18.41
N ASP A 303 13.94 5.33 18.76
CA ASP A 303 15.19 5.88 18.24
C ASP A 303 16.41 5.35 19.00
N GLY A 304 17.57 5.28 18.34
CA GLY A 304 18.84 4.87 18.94
C GLY A 304 18.96 3.39 19.28
N LEU A 305 18.04 2.53 18.79
CA LEU A 305 18.13 1.10 18.97
C LEU A 305 19.08 0.48 17.92
N GLU A 306 20.25 -0.02 18.35
CA GLU A 306 21.31 -0.52 17.47
C GLU A 306 20.85 -1.59 16.46
N CYS A 307 19.87 -2.42 16.85
CA CYS A 307 19.32 -3.47 16.00
C CYS A 307 18.16 -3.03 15.09
N SER A 308 17.79 -1.74 15.07
CA SER A 308 16.68 -1.23 14.24
C SER A 308 17.16 -0.06 13.36
N PRO A 309 16.83 -0.07 12.04
CA PRO A 309 16.07 -1.09 11.32
C PRO A 309 16.91 -2.33 10.93
N CYS A 310 16.39 -3.54 11.13
CA CYS A 310 17.09 -4.78 10.76
C CYS A 310 16.57 -5.42 9.47
N TYR A 311 15.40 -5.01 8.97
CA TYR A 311 14.74 -5.54 7.78
C TYR A 311 14.49 -7.07 7.82
N GLN A 312 14.42 -7.66 9.01
CA GLN A 312 14.14 -9.09 9.17
C GLN A 312 12.64 -9.34 9.32
N ARG A 313 12.17 -10.50 8.84
CA ARG A 313 10.77 -10.93 8.99
C ARG A 313 10.42 -11.29 10.43
N GLU A 314 11.39 -11.89 11.12
CA GLU A 314 11.34 -12.26 12.52
C GLU A 314 12.48 -11.57 13.27
N CYS A 315 12.30 -11.31 14.55
CA CYS A 315 13.34 -10.68 15.33
C CYS A 315 14.49 -11.66 15.56
N PRO A 316 15.69 -11.42 14.99
CA PRO A 316 16.82 -12.34 15.13
C PRO A 316 17.33 -12.46 16.59
N LEU A 317 17.01 -11.45 17.42
CA LEU A 317 17.36 -11.40 18.85
C LEU A 317 16.22 -11.85 19.77
N GLY A 318 15.04 -12.17 19.20
CA GLY A 318 13.88 -12.68 19.93
C GLY A 318 13.17 -11.69 20.86
N HIS A 319 13.71 -10.49 21.07
CA HIS A 319 13.18 -9.55 22.08
C HIS A 319 12.16 -8.54 21.55
N PHE A 320 12.10 -8.29 20.24
CA PHE A 320 11.18 -7.34 19.58
C PHE A 320 11.14 -5.94 20.23
N ARG A 321 12.23 -5.48 20.87
CA ARG A 321 12.28 -4.21 21.63
C ARG A 321 11.80 -3.01 20.85
N CYS A 322 12.10 -2.93 19.54
CA CYS A 322 11.68 -1.86 18.65
C CYS A 322 10.16 -1.59 18.63
N LEU A 323 9.34 -2.60 18.96
CA LEU A 323 7.88 -2.48 19.08
C LEU A 323 7.36 -2.77 20.49
N ASN A 324 8.02 -3.65 21.26
CA ASN A 324 7.63 -3.94 22.65
C ASN A 324 7.81 -2.73 23.57
N GLU A 325 8.86 -1.93 23.35
CA GLU A 325 9.14 -0.72 24.16
C GLU A 325 8.37 0.52 23.67
N LEU A 326 7.69 0.41 22.51
CA LEU A 326 6.82 1.48 22.01
C LEU A 326 5.49 1.45 22.77
N SER A 327 5.37 2.23 23.82
CA SER A 327 4.22 2.17 24.72
C SER A 327 2.94 2.78 24.11
N PRO A 328 1.74 2.32 24.52
CA PRO A 328 0.46 2.90 24.14
C PRO A 328 0.35 4.40 24.45
N GLU A 329 0.94 4.86 25.56
CA GLU A 329 0.96 6.28 25.94
C GLU A 329 1.68 7.14 24.90
N ARG A 330 2.84 6.67 24.43
CA ARG A 330 3.60 7.39 23.40
C ARG A 330 2.82 7.47 22.11
N VAL A 331 2.19 6.38 21.68
CA VAL A 331 1.35 6.36 20.46
C VAL A 331 0.13 7.27 20.62
N LEU A 332 -0.44 7.36 21.84
CA LEU A 332 -1.58 8.23 22.11
C LEU A 332 -1.19 9.71 22.04
N LEU A 333 -0.01 10.09 22.52
CA LEU A 333 0.50 11.47 22.38
C LEU A 333 0.65 11.87 20.90
N GLU A 334 1.17 10.96 20.07
CA GLU A 334 1.29 11.20 18.63
C GLU A 334 -0.09 11.31 17.95
N LEU A 335 -1.05 10.49 18.37
CA LEU A 335 -2.42 10.55 17.86
C LEU A 335 -3.12 11.85 18.23
N ASP A 336 -2.94 12.32 19.49
CA ASP A 336 -3.53 13.58 19.98
C ASP A 336 -2.91 14.81 19.29
N ALA A 337 -1.69 14.71 18.76
CA ALA A 337 -1.01 15.77 18.01
C ALA A 337 -1.45 15.85 16.52
N LEU A 338 -2.25 14.88 16.03
CA LEU A 338 -2.73 14.89 14.66
C LEU A 338 -3.87 15.90 14.48
N PRO A 339 -3.92 16.62 13.34
CA PRO A 339 -5.04 17.49 13.00
C PRO A 339 -6.32 16.67 12.74
N PRO A 340 -7.50 17.30 12.67
CA PRO A 340 -8.70 16.64 12.20
C PRO A 340 -8.50 16.10 10.76
N ALA A 341 -9.23 15.03 10.42
CA ALA A 341 -9.22 14.49 9.07
C ALA A 341 -9.62 15.56 8.06
N LEU A 342 -9.00 15.54 6.87
CA LEU A 342 -9.45 16.37 5.76
C LEU A 342 -10.90 16.00 5.42
N ALA A 343 -11.72 16.98 5.10
CA ALA A 343 -13.04 16.72 4.55
C ALA A 343 -12.89 15.93 3.23
N ALA A 344 -13.68 14.88 3.11
CA ALA A 344 -13.68 14.03 1.92
C ALA A 344 -14.31 14.75 0.74
#